data_39965dcb4bdb78a55dc311f14370bea9
#
_entry.id   39965dcb4bdb78a55dc311f14370bea9
#
_cell.length_a   1.000
_cell.length_b   1.000
_cell.length_c   1.000
_cell.angle_alpha   90.00
_cell.angle_beta   90.00
_cell.angle_gamma   90.00
#
_symmetry.space_group_name_H-M   'P 1'
#
loop_
_entity.id
_entity.type
_entity.pdbx_description
1 polymer ?
#
loop_
_entity_poly.entity_id
_entity_poly.type
_entity_poly.pdbx_seq_one_letter_code
_entity_poly.pdbx_strand_id
1 'polypeptide(L)'
;MGVLMLNKQFYEIMTNGLIEAIETSIRTNWQLPALSDFNGVTLHFSDVARRIAEMHLLFKAVGLKKGDKVALCARNSASWATAFLGALTYGAVVVPLLHEFNPDTIEHLVTHSGARILFSEKAIFENLDVDRIAGVEGVVLLPEFELALCRNEKIAAFIGDRNALFSRAYPGGFSQTNVKYPMPDESALALINYTSGSTGNSKGVMLSYLNLWSNIRFGLANIPFLHPGDGMLSMLPLAHMYGLVFEFLFPFCRGCHITFLGRVPSPAVVLKAFAEVRPQLVITVPLVIEKIVKGKVLPKLRTPLMRVLLAIPGLRDIIYSKVRKQLLDAFGGDLKQLIIGGAALSSEVEALLRRIKFPFTIGYGMTECAPLVTYEWWATQRPHSCGRLCDGM
;
A
#
# COMPACT_ATOMS: atom_id res chain seq x y z
N MET A 1 19.67 13.84 23.14
CA MET A 1 19.22 14.97 22.30
C MET A 1 18.52 14.46 21.02
N GLY A 2 19.00 13.43 20.33
CA GLY A 2 18.37 12.88 19.12
C GLY A 2 16.97 12.27 19.31
N VAL A 3 16.73 11.55 20.40
CA VAL A 3 15.42 10.92 20.70
C VAL A 3 14.33 11.96 21.01
N LEU A 4 14.68 13.08 21.64
CA LEU A 4 13.74 14.16 21.95
C LEU A 4 13.38 14.99 20.69
N MET A 5 14.29 15.14 19.74
CA MET A 5 14.01 15.78 18.44
C MET A 5 13.12 14.88 17.56
N LEU A 6 13.41 13.58 17.51
CA LEU A 6 12.56 12.58 16.82
C LEU A 6 11.12 12.57 17.40
N ASN A 7 10.97 12.64 18.73
CA ASN A 7 9.65 12.70 19.36
C ASN A 7 8.90 14.01 19.03
N LYS A 8 9.57 15.16 18.99
CA LYS A 8 8.92 16.45 18.68
C LYS A 8 8.45 16.50 17.22
N GLN A 9 9.30 16.07 16.29
CA GLN A 9 8.97 15.95 14.88
C GLN A 9 7.86 14.92 14.63
N PHE A 10 7.82 13.86 15.43
CA PHE A 10 6.79 12.83 15.43
C PHE A 10 5.44 13.38 15.90
N TYR A 11 5.40 14.21 16.95
CA TYR A 11 4.19 14.87 17.42
C TYR A 11 3.67 15.89 16.40
N GLU A 12 4.54 16.62 15.70
CA GLU A 12 4.16 17.54 14.65
C GLU A 12 3.50 16.82 13.47
N ILE A 13 4.05 15.67 13.01
CA ILE A 13 3.43 14.84 11.96
C ILE A 13 2.03 14.34 12.38
N MET A 14 1.81 14.07 13.66
CA MET A 14 0.55 13.54 14.17
C MET A 14 -0.61 14.55 14.16
N THR A 15 -0.33 15.84 13.97
CA THR A 15 -1.34 16.91 14.03
C THR A 15 -1.80 17.43 12.66
N ASN A 16 -1.08 17.14 11.58
CA ASN A 16 -1.10 17.99 10.37
C ASN A 16 -1.61 17.29 9.08
N GLY A 17 -2.52 16.37 9.08
CA GLY A 17 -3.16 15.87 7.87
C GLY A 17 -2.27 15.04 6.91
N LEU A 18 -2.93 14.32 5.98
CA LEU A 18 -2.29 13.34 5.09
C LEU A 18 -1.23 13.96 4.16
N ILE A 19 -1.57 15.06 3.50
CA ILE A 19 -0.68 15.66 2.49
C ILE A 19 0.58 16.22 3.12
N GLU A 20 0.48 16.82 4.31
CA GLU A 20 1.65 17.32 5.04
C GLU A 20 2.53 16.16 5.55
N ALA A 21 1.94 15.03 5.96
CA ALA A 21 2.70 13.84 6.34
C ALA A 21 3.49 13.27 5.15
N ILE A 22 2.89 13.22 3.95
CA ILE A 22 3.55 12.80 2.71
C ILE A 22 4.69 13.79 2.37
N GLU A 23 4.43 15.10 2.41
CA GLU A 23 5.41 16.15 2.13
C GLU A 23 6.62 16.04 3.09
N THR A 24 6.32 15.92 4.38
CA THR A 24 7.35 15.81 5.43
C THR A 24 8.19 14.54 5.26
N SER A 25 7.54 13.40 4.99
CA SER A 25 8.25 12.15 4.74
C SER A 25 9.21 12.26 3.56
N ILE A 26 8.77 12.82 2.45
CA ILE A 26 9.62 13.04 1.26
C ILE A 26 10.80 13.96 1.58
N ARG A 27 10.55 15.08 2.22
CA ARG A 27 11.59 16.07 2.53
C ARG A 27 12.62 15.54 3.53
N THR A 28 12.16 14.83 4.56
CA THR A 28 13.02 14.33 5.63
C THR A 28 13.89 13.16 5.17
N ASN A 29 13.34 12.29 4.31
CA ASN A 29 13.99 11.05 3.88
C ASN A 29 14.60 11.14 2.47
N TRP A 30 14.87 12.34 1.96
CA TRP A 30 15.25 12.69 0.59
C TRP A 30 16.17 11.70 -0.11
N GLN A 31 17.22 11.24 0.58
CA GLN A 31 18.23 10.33 0.04
C GLN A 31 17.96 8.85 0.30
N LEU A 32 16.92 8.51 1.07
CA LEU A 32 16.62 7.12 1.36
C LEU A 32 15.85 6.47 0.20
N PRO A 33 16.02 5.16 -0.04
CA PRO A 33 15.14 4.39 -0.90
C PRO A 33 13.70 4.50 -0.40
N ALA A 34 12.75 4.75 -1.30
CA ALA A 34 11.33 4.89 -0.98
C ALA A 34 10.49 3.75 -1.55
N LEU A 35 10.57 3.53 -2.86
CA LEU A 35 9.73 2.59 -3.60
C LEU A 35 10.60 1.73 -4.51
N SER A 36 10.42 0.42 -4.48
CA SER A 36 11.10 -0.51 -5.38
C SER A 36 10.14 -1.51 -6.00
N ASP A 37 10.44 -1.92 -7.21
CA ASP A 37 9.87 -3.12 -7.79
C ASP A 37 10.79 -4.30 -7.48
N PHE A 38 10.24 -5.41 -7.03
CA PHE A 38 11.04 -6.59 -6.67
C PHE A 38 11.81 -7.14 -7.89
N ASN A 39 13.13 -7.14 -7.81
CA ASN A 39 14.10 -7.35 -8.90
C ASN A 39 14.01 -6.30 -10.02
N GLY A 40 13.62 -5.09 -9.74
CA GLY A 40 13.44 -4.01 -10.69
C GLY A 40 14.00 -2.68 -10.20
N VAL A 41 13.32 -1.61 -10.56
CA VAL A 41 13.75 -0.22 -10.26
C VAL A 41 13.64 0.07 -8.78
N THR A 42 14.58 0.85 -8.27
CA THR A 42 14.49 1.49 -6.95
C THR A 42 14.43 3.01 -7.13
N LEU A 43 13.43 3.62 -6.54
CA LEU A 43 13.24 5.06 -6.46
C LEU A 43 13.55 5.56 -5.05
N HIS A 44 14.39 6.60 -4.94
CA HIS A 44 14.56 7.33 -3.70
C HIS A 44 13.40 8.31 -3.47
N PHE A 45 13.24 8.83 -2.26
CA PHE A 45 12.22 9.85 -2.00
C PHE A 45 12.38 11.07 -2.90
N SER A 46 13.62 11.44 -3.28
CA SER A 46 13.92 12.46 -4.27
C SER A 46 13.35 12.16 -5.66
N ASP A 47 13.43 10.90 -6.10
CA ASP A 47 12.90 10.48 -7.40
C ASP A 47 11.38 10.49 -7.39
N VAL A 48 10.76 10.04 -6.29
CA VAL A 48 9.31 10.11 -6.08
C VAL A 48 8.84 11.55 -6.12
N ALA A 49 9.52 12.46 -5.43
CA ALA A 49 9.21 13.90 -5.44
C ALA A 49 9.25 14.48 -6.86
N ARG A 50 10.29 14.15 -7.64
CA ARG A 50 10.43 14.58 -9.03
C ARG A 50 9.27 14.08 -9.90
N ARG A 51 8.93 12.79 -9.80
CA ARG A 51 7.81 12.21 -10.56
C ARG A 51 6.47 12.82 -10.19
N ILE A 52 6.23 13.11 -8.90
CA ILE A 52 5.04 13.84 -8.43
C ILE A 52 5.01 15.23 -9.09
N ALA A 53 6.12 15.95 -9.09
CA ALA A 53 6.19 17.29 -9.69
C ALA A 53 5.94 17.25 -11.21
N GLU A 54 6.48 16.25 -11.92
CA GLU A 54 6.20 16.01 -13.34
C GLU A 54 4.70 15.78 -13.59
N MET A 55 4.03 14.98 -12.74
CA MET A 55 2.58 14.76 -12.84
C MET A 55 1.77 16.02 -12.54
N HIS A 56 2.18 16.81 -11.55
CA HIS A 56 1.53 18.11 -11.28
C HIS A 56 1.63 19.06 -12.48
N LEU A 57 2.77 19.06 -13.17
CA LEU A 57 2.92 19.84 -14.40
C LEU A 57 2.01 19.32 -15.53
N LEU A 58 1.90 18.00 -15.70
CA LEU A 58 0.95 17.38 -16.61
C LEU A 58 -0.48 17.80 -16.30
N PHE A 59 -0.92 17.60 -15.07
CA PHE A 59 -2.30 17.90 -14.65
C PHE A 59 -2.64 19.38 -14.81
N LYS A 60 -1.69 20.26 -14.51
CA LYS A 60 -1.83 21.70 -14.77
C LYS A 60 -1.93 22.03 -16.26
N ALA A 61 -1.09 21.41 -17.10
CA ALA A 61 -1.08 21.66 -18.55
C ALA A 61 -2.42 21.25 -19.21
N VAL A 62 -3.00 20.13 -18.78
CA VAL A 62 -4.31 19.64 -19.30
C VAL A 62 -5.51 20.34 -18.64
N GLY A 63 -5.27 21.20 -17.66
CA GLY A 63 -6.34 21.91 -16.97
C GLY A 63 -7.17 21.04 -16.03
N LEU A 64 -6.54 20.01 -15.44
CA LEU A 64 -7.16 19.20 -14.39
C LEU A 64 -7.43 20.09 -13.16
N LYS A 65 -8.61 20.01 -12.60
CA LYS A 65 -9.00 20.77 -11.41
C LYS A 65 -8.98 19.89 -10.17
N LYS A 66 -8.90 20.51 -8.99
CA LYS A 66 -9.12 19.79 -7.72
C LYS A 66 -10.51 19.11 -7.76
N GLY A 67 -10.57 17.85 -7.34
CA GLY A 67 -11.78 17.05 -7.37
C GLY A 67 -12.07 16.35 -8.71
N ASP A 68 -11.35 16.67 -9.80
CA ASP A 68 -11.39 15.85 -11.01
C ASP A 68 -10.81 14.45 -10.72
N LYS A 69 -11.29 13.43 -11.43
CA LYS A 69 -10.95 12.04 -11.15
C LYS A 69 -9.84 11.56 -12.06
N VAL A 70 -8.92 10.81 -11.47
CA VAL A 70 -7.81 10.13 -12.14
C VAL A 70 -7.89 8.64 -11.80
N ALA A 71 -8.10 7.79 -12.81
CA ALA A 71 -8.16 6.35 -12.63
C ALA A 71 -6.77 5.72 -12.76
N LEU A 72 -6.52 4.67 -11.96
CA LEU A 72 -5.33 3.85 -12.01
C LEU A 72 -5.73 2.38 -12.11
N CYS A 73 -5.35 1.71 -13.19
CA CYS A 73 -5.60 0.29 -13.40
C CYS A 73 -4.32 -0.41 -13.88
N ALA A 74 -3.50 -0.83 -12.93
CA ALA A 74 -2.24 -1.54 -13.19
C ALA A 74 -1.84 -2.35 -11.95
N ARG A 75 -0.89 -3.27 -12.10
CA ARG A 75 -0.30 -4.00 -10.97
C ARG A 75 0.46 -3.04 -10.05
N ASN A 76 0.56 -3.45 -8.78
CA ASN A 76 1.39 -2.72 -7.82
C ASN A 76 2.81 -2.55 -8.34
N SER A 77 3.29 -1.33 -8.37
CA SER A 77 4.65 -0.96 -8.79
C SER A 77 5.04 0.41 -8.25
N ALA A 78 6.32 0.71 -8.27
CA ALA A 78 6.83 2.03 -7.93
C ALA A 78 6.21 3.13 -8.81
N SER A 79 5.92 2.82 -10.08
CA SER A 79 5.25 3.75 -10.99
C SER A 79 3.77 3.94 -10.67
N TRP A 80 3.05 2.86 -10.30
CA TRP A 80 1.68 2.96 -9.81
C TRP A 80 1.60 3.85 -8.55
N ALA A 81 2.48 3.57 -7.58
CA ALA A 81 2.52 4.31 -6.32
C ALA A 81 2.84 5.80 -6.53
N THR A 82 3.76 6.13 -7.45
CA THR A 82 4.05 7.53 -7.79
C THR A 82 2.90 8.21 -8.51
N ALA A 83 2.17 7.50 -9.40
CA ALA A 83 0.98 8.04 -10.06
C ALA A 83 -0.14 8.32 -9.05
N PHE A 84 -0.34 7.40 -8.09
CA PHE A 84 -1.28 7.59 -6.99
C PHE A 84 -0.94 8.83 -6.16
N LEU A 85 0.32 8.95 -5.70
CA LEU A 85 0.77 10.11 -4.92
C LEU A 85 0.67 11.41 -5.72
N GLY A 86 1.01 11.38 -7.01
CA GLY A 86 0.91 12.54 -7.90
C GLY A 86 -0.52 13.06 -8.00
N ALA A 87 -1.50 12.16 -8.20
CA ALA A 87 -2.91 12.55 -8.26
C ALA A 87 -3.44 13.02 -6.89
N LEU A 88 -3.14 12.28 -5.82
CA LEU A 88 -3.58 12.60 -4.47
C LEU A 88 -3.05 13.96 -3.98
N THR A 89 -1.74 14.22 -4.16
CA THR A 89 -1.10 15.47 -3.71
C THR A 89 -1.43 16.67 -4.60
N TYR A 90 -1.90 16.46 -5.83
CA TYR A 90 -2.46 17.51 -6.68
C TYR A 90 -3.83 17.97 -6.22
N GLY A 91 -4.56 17.14 -5.49
CA GLY A 91 -5.95 17.36 -5.10
C GLY A 91 -6.96 16.75 -6.09
N ALA A 92 -6.52 15.86 -6.97
CA ALA A 92 -7.41 15.03 -7.77
C ALA A 92 -7.97 13.87 -6.92
N VAL A 93 -9.16 13.40 -7.26
CA VAL A 93 -9.75 12.21 -6.66
C VAL A 93 -9.17 10.97 -7.35
N VAL A 94 -8.51 10.14 -6.59
CA VAL A 94 -7.92 8.90 -7.13
C VAL A 94 -8.96 7.79 -7.21
N VAL A 95 -8.96 7.06 -8.32
CA VAL A 95 -9.87 5.93 -8.57
C VAL A 95 -9.01 4.69 -8.86
N PRO A 96 -8.51 3.99 -7.83
CA PRO A 96 -7.74 2.77 -8.04
C PRO A 96 -8.67 1.62 -8.42
N LEU A 97 -8.35 0.93 -9.52
CA LEU A 97 -9.09 -0.20 -10.04
C LEU A 97 -8.22 -1.46 -10.00
N LEU A 98 -8.84 -2.58 -9.68
CA LEU A 98 -8.15 -3.87 -9.70
C LEU A 98 -7.77 -4.24 -11.13
N HIS A 99 -6.50 -4.53 -11.35
CA HIS A 99 -5.97 -4.98 -12.64
C HIS A 99 -6.50 -6.36 -13.06
N GLU A 100 -7.09 -7.10 -12.13
CA GLU A 100 -7.71 -8.42 -12.37
C GLU A 100 -9.17 -8.33 -12.85
N PHE A 101 -9.76 -7.13 -12.87
CA PHE A 101 -11.10 -6.95 -13.43
C PHE A 101 -11.10 -7.24 -14.93
N ASN A 102 -12.21 -7.79 -15.42
CA ASN A 102 -12.40 -7.93 -16.86
C ASN A 102 -12.56 -6.57 -17.54
N PRO A 103 -12.29 -6.47 -18.85
CA PRO A 103 -12.36 -5.20 -19.59
C PRO A 103 -13.69 -4.46 -19.42
N ASP A 104 -14.84 -5.15 -19.55
CA ASP A 104 -16.16 -4.54 -19.40
C ASP A 104 -16.32 -3.85 -18.02
N THR A 105 -15.80 -4.47 -16.97
CA THR A 105 -15.84 -3.90 -15.62
C THR A 105 -14.96 -2.67 -15.52
N ILE A 106 -13.73 -2.72 -16.05
CA ILE A 106 -12.80 -1.58 -16.03
C ILE A 106 -13.41 -0.39 -16.76
N GLU A 107 -13.93 -0.59 -17.97
CA GLU A 107 -14.57 0.44 -18.79
C GLU A 107 -15.78 1.06 -18.10
N HIS A 108 -16.62 0.20 -17.52
CA HIS A 108 -17.79 0.66 -16.73
C HIS A 108 -17.35 1.54 -15.55
N LEU A 109 -16.36 1.11 -14.75
CA LEU A 109 -15.90 1.84 -13.56
C LEU A 109 -15.18 3.13 -13.91
N VAL A 110 -14.36 3.14 -14.97
CA VAL A 110 -13.72 4.35 -15.50
C VAL A 110 -14.77 5.39 -15.91
N THR A 111 -15.78 4.95 -16.66
CA THR A 111 -16.87 5.83 -17.12
C THR A 111 -17.74 6.28 -15.96
N HIS A 112 -18.15 5.37 -15.07
CA HIS A 112 -18.98 5.67 -13.89
C HIS A 112 -18.30 6.66 -12.94
N SER A 113 -16.98 6.54 -12.76
CA SER A 113 -16.22 7.48 -11.92
C SER A 113 -16.11 8.88 -12.52
N GLY A 114 -16.25 9.01 -13.85
CA GLY A 114 -15.98 10.24 -14.58
C GLY A 114 -14.49 10.60 -14.62
N ALA A 115 -13.61 9.60 -14.65
CA ALA A 115 -12.18 9.81 -14.72
C ALA A 115 -11.78 10.48 -16.04
N ARG A 116 -10.96 11.55 -15.97
CA ARG A 116 -10.46 12.29 -17.11
C ARG A 116 -9.15 11.74 -17.64
N ILE A 117 -8.34 11.15 -16.77
CA ILE A 117 -7.07 10.52 -17.13
C ILE A 117 -7.08 9.09 -16.58
N LEU A 118 -6.58 8.15 -17.37
CA LEU A 118 -6.36 6.76 -16.96
C LEU A 118 -4.86 6.47 -17.03
N PHE A 119 -4.29 6.02 -15.92
CA PHE A 119 -2.99 5.35 -15.89
C PHE A 119 -3.21 3.84 -15.93
N SER A 120 -2.58 3.15 -16.89
CA SER A 120 -2.79 1.71 -17.07
C SER A 120 -1.51 0.99 -17.49
N GLU A 121 -1.47 -0.32 -17.36
CA GLU A 121 -0.50 -1.15 -18.03
C GLU A 121 -0.91 -1.39 -19.49
N LYS A 122 0.08 -1.54 -20.37
CA LYS A 122 -0.14 -1.81 -21.81
C LYS A 122 -1.05 -3.04 -22.02
N ALA A 123 -0.75 -4.14 -21.35
CA ALA A 123 -1.51 -5.38 -21.48
C ALA A 123 -2.98 -5.27 -21.02
N ILE A 124 -3.30 -4.33 -20.13
CA ILE A 124 -4.69 -4.05 -19.72
C ILE A 124 -5.34 -3.17 -20.79
N PHE A 125 -4.68 -2.07 -21.15
CA PHE A 125 -5.23 -1.10 -22.11
C PHE A 125 -5.55 -1.70 -23.48
N GLU A 126 -4.70 -2.59 -23.99
CA GLU A 126 -4.89 -3.26 -25.31
C GLU A 126 -6.18 -4.12 -25.37
N ASN A 127 -6.80 -4.43 -24.24
CA ASN A 127 -8.06 -5.18 -24.16
C ASN A 127 -9.28 -4.28 -23.91
N LEU A 128 -9.10 -2.95 -23.74
CA LEU A 128 -10.20 -2.02 -23.51
C LEU A 128 -10.78 -1.50 -24.83
N ASP A 129 -12.10 -1.38 -24.85
CA ASP A 129 -12.79 -0.64 -25.91
C ASP A 129 -12.72 0.86 -25.60
N VAL A 130 -11.94 1.58 -26.40
CA VAL A 130 -11.72 3.03 -26.22
C VAL A 130 -12.98 3.86 -26.38
N ASP A 131 -13.97 3.39 -27.13
CA ASP A 131 -15.23 4.12 -27.34
C ASP A 131 -16.10 4.05 -26.08
N ARG A 132 -15.97 3.00 -25.26
CA ARG A 132 -16.70 2.85 -23.99
C ARG A 132 -16.10 3.69 -22.88
N ILE A 133 -14.90 4.23 -23.03
CA ILE A 133 -14.26 5.19 -22.13
C ILE A 133 -14.12 6.58 -22.76
N ALA A 134 -15.13 7.01 -23.52
CA ALA A 134 -15.10 8.26 -24.28
C ALA A 134 -14.82 9.52 -23.46
N GLY A 135 -15.15 9.52 -22.15
CA GLY A 135 -14.85 10.62 -21.23
C GLY A 135 -13.38 10.77 -20.84
N VAL A 136 -12.53 9.76 -21.12
CA VAL A 136 -11.09 9.81 -20.81
C VAL A 136 -10.36 10.64 -21.87
N GLU A 137 -9.68 11.71 -21.44
CA GLU A 137 -8.92 12.60 -22.31
C GLU A 137 -7.58 12.02 -22.74
N GLY A 138 -7.01 11.11 -21.93
CA GLY A 138 -5.78 10.40 -22.29
C GLY A 138 -5.51 9.19 -21.39
N VAL A 139 -4.86 8.20 -21.99
CA VAL A 139 -4.36 7.02 -21.29
C VAL A 139 -2.84 7.03 -21.31
N VAL A 140 -2.23 7.02 -20.14
CA VAL A 140 -0.79 7.00 -19.93
C VAL A 140 -0.37 5.62 -19.43
N LEU A 141 0.54 4.98 -20.14
CA LEU A 141 1.04 3.64 -19.78
C LEU A 141 2.09 3.70 -18.68
N LEU A 142 2.00 2.77 -17.77
CA LEU A 142 2.97 2.52 -16.72
C LEU A 142 3.70 1.20 -16.98
N PRO A 143 5.01 1.12 -16.70
CA PRO A 143 5.87 2.13 -16.06
C PRO A 143 6.49 3.16 -17.01
N GLU A 144 6.38 3.02 -18.33
CA GLU A 144 7.11 3.77 -19.35
C GLU A 144 6.75 5.26 -19.38
N PHE A 145 5.57 5.62 -18.89
CA PHE A 145 4.98 6.96 -18.98
C PHE A 145 4.75 7.39 -20.44
N GLU A 146 4.30 6.45 -21.25
CA GLU A 146 3.99 6.63 -22.67
C GLU A 146 2.49 6.88 -22.89
N LEU A 147 2.16 7.60 -23.94
CA LEU A 147 0.77 7.92 -24.29
C LEU A 147 0.19 6.83 -25.21
N ALA A 148 -0.86 6.12 -24.74
CA ALA A 148 -1.55 5.10 -25.53
C ALA A 148 -2.84 5.61 -26.19
N LEU A 149 -3.52 6.56 -25.55
CA LEU A 149 -4.70 7.24 -26.07
C LEU A 149 -4.56 8.75 -25.84
N CYS A 150 -4.83 9.54 -26.86
CA CYS A 150 -4.80 10.99 -26.80
C CYS A 150 -6.09 11.59 -27.39
N ARG A 151 -6.92 12.18 -26.55
CA ARG A 151 -8.05 13.02 -26.95
C ARG A 151 -7.84 14.49 -26.57
N ASN A 152 -6.79 14.78 -25.80
CA ASN A 152 -6.38 16.12 -25.43
C ASN A 152 -4.91 16.31 -25.83
N GLU A 153 -4.67 17.07 -26.88
CA GLU A 153 -3.33 17.31 -27.46
C GLU A 153 -2.31 17.86 -26.44
N LYS A 154 -2.78 18.52 -25.37
CA LYS A 154 -1.90 19.01 -24.31
C LYS A 154 -1.20 17.87 -23.55
N ILE A 155 -1.80 16.66 -23.50
CA ILE A 155 -1.16 15.48 -22.91
C ILE A 155 0.01 15.04 -23.78
N ALA A 156 -0.18 14.94 -25.11
CA ALA A 156 0.87 14.57 -26.04
C ALA A 156 2.02 15.60 -26.02
N ALA A 157 1.68 16.89 -26.06
CA ALA A 157 2.66 17.97 -26.00
C ALA A 157 3.48 17.91 -24.69
N PHE A 158 2.82 17.65 -23.55
CA PHE A 158 3.52 17.51 -22.28
C PHE A 158 4.47 16.30 -22.28
N ILE A 159 3.99 15.13 -22.71
CA ILE A 159 4.80 13.90 -22.71
C ILE A 159 6.02 14.03 -23.63
N GLY A 160 5.85 14.63 -24.81
CA GLY A 160 6.94 14.89 -25.77
C GLY A 160 8.02 15.82 -25.21
N ASP A 161 7.64 16.87 -24.50
CA ASP A 161 8.55 17.89 -23.98
C ASP A 161 8.79 17.82 -22.47
N ARG A 162 8.44 16.71 -21.82
CA ARG A 162 8.43 16.56 -20.35
C ARG A 162 9.69 17.08 -19.68
N ASN A 163 10.87 16.68 -20.15
CA ASN A 163 12.14 17.09 -19.55
C ASN A 163 12.40 18.59 -19.71
N ALA A 164 12.09 19.17 -20.88
CA ALA A 164 12.25 20.60 -21.13
C ALA A 164 11.28 21.42 -20.28
N LEU A 165 10.03 20.98 -20.14
CA LEU A 165 9.01 21.61 -19.30
C LEU A 165 9.41 21.54 -17.82
N PHE A 166 9.93 20.40 -17.36
CA PHE A 166 10.43 20.25 -15.99
C PHE A 166 11.62 21.19 -15.73
N SER A 167 12.62 21.21 -16.60
CA SER A 167 13.78 22.10 -16.45
C SER A 167 13.38 23.59 -16.47
N ARG A 168 12.38 23.95 -17.26
CA ARG A 168 11.82 25.30 -17.30
C ARG A 168 11.07 25.67 -16.02
N ALA A 169 10.35 24.72 -15.43
CA ALA A 169 9.64 24.91 -14.17
C ALA A 169 10.61 25.02 -12.96
N TYR A 170 11.78 24.39 -13.05
CA TYR A 170 12.80 24.36 -11.99
C TYR A 170 14.19 24.75 -12.52
N PRO A 171 14.39 26.03 -12.93
CA PRO A 171 15.64 26.46 -13.58
C PRO A 171 16.86 26.40 -12.65
N GLY A 172 16.66 26.48 -11.34
CA GLY A 172 17.70 26.35 -10.30
C GLY A 172 17.97 24.90 -9.86
N GLY A 173 17.38 23.91 -10.55
CA GLY A 173 17.37 22.51 -10.11
C GLY A 173 16.20 22.19 -9.18
N PHE A 174 15.92 20.90 -9.05
CA PHE A 174 14.85 20.38 -8.19
C PHE A 174 15.43 19.80 -6.90
N SER A 175 14.95 20.26 -5.77
CA SER A 175 15.44 19.87 -4.44
C SER A 175 14.30 19.70 -3.45
N GLN A 176 14.58 19.24 -2.25
CA GLN A 176 13.59 19.10 -1.17
C GLN A 176 12.86 20.41 -0.83
N THR A 177 13.44 21.58 -1.12
CA THR A 177 12.79 22.88 -0.89
C THR A 177 11.66 23.17 -1.89
N ASN A 178 11.65 22.49 -3.04
CA ASN A 178 10.59 22.58 -4.04
C ASN A 178 9.39 21.69 -3.72
N VAL A 179 9.55 20.75 -2.77
CA VAL A 179 8.47 19.86 -2.35
C VAL A 179 7.52 20.63 -1.46
N LYS A 180 6.43 21.07 -2.06
CA LYS A 180 5.34 21.79 -1.39
C LYS A 180 4.03 21.49 -2.13
N TYR A 181 3.11 20.85 -1.43
CA TYR A 181 1.84 20.44 -2.01
C TYR A 181 0.68 21.30 -1.50
N PRO A 182 -0.36 21.52 -2.33
CA PRO A 182 -1.55 22.24 -1.88
C PRO A 182 -2.29 21.43 -0.81
N MET A 183 -2.52 22.03 0.35
CA MET A 183 -3.30 21.39 1.42
C MET A 183 -4.77 21.35 1.00
N PRO A 184 -5.41 20.18 1.02
CA PRO A 184 -6.85 20.05 0.79
C PRO A 184 -7.63 20.43 2.06
N ASP A 185 -8.93 20.67 1.89
CA ASP A 185 -9.88 20.51 2.98
C ASP A 185 -9.90 19.02 3.37
N GLU A 186 -9.79 18.72 4.65
CA GLU A 186 -9.77 17.33 5.15
C GLU A 186 -11.05 16.57 4.84
N SER A 187 -12.18 17.25 4.72
CA SER A 187 -13.48 16.70 4.32
C SER A 187 -13.61 16.49 2.81
N ALA A 188 -12.68 17.06 2.01
CA ALA A 188 -12.72 16.89 0.56
C ALA A 188 -12.53 15.43 0.16
N LEU A 189 -13.19 15.01 -0.92
CA LEU A 189 -13.05 13.68 -1.49
C LEU A 189 -11.63 13.45 -2.00
N ALA A 190 -10.97 12.40 -1.51
CA ALA A 190 -9.62 12.00 -1.89
C ALA A 190 -9.60 10.77 -2.79
N LEU A 191 -10.52 9.85 -2.56
CA LEU A 191 -10.50 8.50 -3.15
C LEU A 191 -11.91 7.99 -3.41
N ILE A 192 -12.11 7.29 -4.53
CA ILE A 192 -13.27 6.44 -4.78
C ILE A 192 -12.78 5.00 -4.93
N ASN A 193 -13.10 4.14 -3.97
CA ASN A 193 -12.71 2.73 -3.98
C ASN A 193 -13.91 1.85 -4.30
N TYR A 194 -13.82 1.07 -5.38
CA TYR A 194 -14.92 0.21 -5.80
C TYR A 194 -14.91 -1.12 -5.07
N THR A 195 -16.09 -1.49 -4.55
CA THR A 195 -16.34 -2.79 -3.92
C THR A 195 -17.39 -3.56 -4.72
N SER A 196 -17.29 -4.90 -4.71
CA SER A 196 -18.35 -5.76 -5.23
C SER A 196 -19.59 -5.63 -4.33
N GLY A 197 -20.60 -4.91 -4.80
CA GLY A 197 -21.86 -4.77 -4.06
C GLY A 197 -22.57 -6.12 -3.89
N SER A 198 -23.24 -6.33 -2.76
CA SER A 198 -24.09 -7.49 -2.49
C SER A 198 -25.24 -7.67 -3.50
N THR A 199 -25.56 -6.62 -4.25
CA THR A 199 -26.60 -6.58 -5.30
C THR A 199 -26.06 -6.86 -6.71
N GLY A 200 -24.79 -7.25 -6.85
CA GLY A 200 -24.15 -7.51 -8.14
C GLY A 200 -23.57 -6.29 -8.86
N ASN A 201 -23.95 -5.08 -8.47
CA ASN A 201 -23.38 -3.85 -9.03
C ASN A 201 -22.25 -3.32 -8.14
N SER A 202 -21.13 -2.93 -8.75
CA SER A 202 -20.02 -2.30 -8.05
C SER A 202 -20.46 -0.97 -7.45
N LYS A 203 -20.05 -0.72 -6.19
CA LYS A 203 -20.31 0.54 -5.46
C LYS A 203 -19.01 1.29 -5.25
N GLY A 204 -18.98 2.57 -5.60
CA GLY A 204 -17.84 3.45 -5.33
C GLY A 204 -17.93 4.03 -3.93
N VAL A 205 -17.13 3.51 -3.01
CA VAL A 205 -16.99 4.06 -1.66
C VAL A 205 -16.20 5.35 -1.73
N MET A 206 -16.79 6.44 -1.28
CA MET A 206 -16.22 7.78 -1.30
C MET A 206 -15.51 8.07 0.02
N LEU A 207 -14.19 8.29 -0.05
CA LEU A 207 -13.35 8.50 1.13
C LEU A 207 -12.68 9.88 1.06
N SER A 208 -12.76 10.63 2.15
CA SER A 208 -12.12 11.94 2.29
C SER A 208 -10.63 11.81 2.68
N TYR A 209 -9.89 12.91 2.61
CA TYR A 209 -8.53 12.98 3.15
C TYR A 209 -8.49 12.63 4.64
N LEU A 210 -9.48 13.10 5.43
CA LEU A 210 -9.59 12.78 6.85
C LEU A 210 -9.77 11.28 7.10
N ASN A 211 -10.61 10.60 6.29
CA ASN A 211 -10.81 9.15 6.44
C ASN A 211 -9.50 8.38 6.23
N LEU A 212 -8.72 8.72 5.21
CA LEU A 212 -7.42 8.12 4.98
C LEU A 212 -6.44 8.45 6.10
N TRP A 213 -6.41 9.74 6.50
CA TRP A 213 -5.48 10.22 7.52
C TRP A 213 -5.72 9.57 8.89
N SER A 214 -6.97 9.37 9.30
CA SER A 214 -7.29 8.73 10.59
C SER A 214 -6.64 7.35 10.72
N ASN A 215 -6.68 6.55 9.66
CA ASN A 215 -6.08 5.22 9.63
C ASN A 215 -4.54 5.26 9.59
N ILE A 216 -3.97 6.18 8.81
CA ILE A 216 -2.52 6.36 8.72
C ILE A 216 -1.98 6.85 10.05
N ARG A 217 -2.62 7.84 10.66
CA ARG A 217 -2.29 8.35 12.00
C ARG A 217 -2.36 7.26 13.06
N PHE A 218 -3.39 6.40 13.00
CA PHE A 218 -3.48 5.24 13.87
C PHE A 218 -2.26 4.31 13.72
N GLY A 219 -1.86 3.99 12.48
CA GLY A 219 -0.66 3.18 12.20
C GLY A 219 0.62 3.84 12.74
N LEU A 220 0.77 5.16 12.52
CA LEU A 220 1.91 5.92 13.03
C LEU A 220 2.00 5.88 14.56
N ALA A 221 0.88 5.91 15.26
CA ALA A 221 0.82 5.89 16.72
C ALA A 221 1.00 4.49 17.32
N ASN A 222 0.41 3.47 16.70
CA ASN A 222 0.29 2.13 17.30
C ASN A 222 1.31 1.10 16.77
N ILE A 223 2.09 1.46 15.74
CA ILE A 223 3.18 0.63 15.19
C ILE A 223 4.51 1.42 15.27
N PRO A 224 4.99 1.70 16.50
CA PRO A 224 6.11 2.61 16.72
C PRO A 224 7.48 2.01 16.39
N PHE A 225 7.56 0.71 16.16
CA PHE A 225 8.81 -0.01 15.90
C PHE A 225 9.31 0.11 14.46
N LEU A 226 8.52 0.68 13.55
CA LEU A 226 8.98 1.01 12.20
C LEU A 226 9.70 2.36 12.20
N HIS A 227 10.81 2.43 11.46
CA HIS A 227 11.65 3.60 11.34
C HIS A 227 11.91 3.95 9.88
N PRO A 228 12.32 5.18 9.56
CA PRO A 228 12.77 5.52 8.22
C PRO A 228 13.86 4.56 7.70
N GLY A 229 13.67 4.09 6.46
CA GLY A 229 14.55 3.11 5.82
C GLY A 229 14.23 1.65 6.10
N ASP A 230 13.36 1.33 7.06
CA ASP A 230 12.92 -0.05 7.29
C ASP A 230 12.19 -0.62 6.06
N GLY A 231 12.47 -1.88 5.72
CA GLY A 231 11.88 -2.57 4.58
C GLY A 231 10.43 -2.98 4.82
N MET A 232 9.59 -2.74 3.83
CA MET A 232 8.21 -3.25 3.73
C MET A 232 8.04 -4.03 2.44
N LEU A 233 7.41 -5.20 2.50
CA LEU A 233 7.03 -5.96 1.30
C LEU A 233 5.53 -5.79 1.04
N SER A 234 5.18 -5.19 -0.10
CA SER A 234 3.79 -5.02 -0.53
C SER A 234 3.39 -6.17 -1.46
N MET A 235 2.38 -6.93 -1.05
CA MET A 235 1.90 -8.13 -1.74
C MET A 235 0.39 -8.06 -2.02
N LEU A 236 -0.35 -7.27 -1.25
CA LEU A 236 -1.80 -7.09 -1.41
C LEU A 236 -2.07 -6.08 -2.52
N PRO A 237 -3.16 -6.22 -3.29
CA PRO A 237 -3.53 -5.22 -4.29
C PRO A 237 -3.73 -3.84 -3.64
N LEU A 238 -3.02 -2.82 -4.15
CA LEU A 238 -3.17 -1.44 -3.68
C LEU A 238 -4.50 -0.80 -4.09
N ALA A 239 -5.23 -1.41 -5.02
CA ALA A 239 -6.61 -1.03 -5.30
C ALA A 239 -7.60 -1.47 -4.20
N HIS A 240 -7.16 -2.27 -3.22
CA HIS A 240 -7.89 -2.55 -1.99
C HIS A 240 -7.39 -1.70 -0.84
N MET A 241 -8.31 -1.15 -0.04
CA MET A 241 -7.99 -0.23 1.05
C MET A 241 -7.00 -0.80 2.06
N TYR A 242 -7.04 -2.11 2.35
CA TYR A 242 -6.14 -2.75 3.30
C TYR A 242 -4.68 -2.69 2.82
N GLY A 243 -4.41 -3.05 1.56
CA GLY A 243 -3.09 -2.89 0.95
C GLY A 243 -2.70 -1.42 0.80
N LEU A 244 -3.60 -0.58 0.29
CA LEU A 244 -3.35 0.84 0.05
C LEU A 244 -2.86 1.56 1.30
N VAL A 245 -3.55 1.38 2.42
CA VAL A 245 -3.23 2.11 3.65
C VAL A 245 -2.05 1.48 4.38
N PHE A 246 -2.05 0.15 4.60
CA PHE A 246 -1.09 -0.48 5.51
C PHE A 246 0.16 -1.06 4.85
N GLU A 247 0.16 -1.31 3.54
CA GLU A 247 1.38 -1.67 2.81
C GLU A 247 2.01 -0.50 2.06
N PHE A 248 1.28 0.65 1.90
CA PHE A 248 1.79 1.77 1.13
C PHE A 248 1.72 3.10 1.88
N LEU A 249 0.54 3.71 2.11
CA LEU A 249 0.45 5.09 2.60
C LEU A 249 1.04 5.27 4.01
N PHE A 250 0.69 4.39 4.95
CA PHE A 250 1.23 4.44 6.31
C PHE A 250 2.76 4.26 6.34
N PRO A 251 3.34 3.18 5.76
CA PRO A 251 4.80 3.02 5.78
C PRO A 251 5.51 4.11 4.97
N PHE A 252 4.92 4.63 3.88
CA PHE A 252 5.48 5.77 3.15
C PHE A 252 5.56 7.03 4.03
N CYS A 253 4.49 7.36 4.77
CA CYS A 253 4.50 8.47 5.73
C CYS A 253 5.49 8.24 6.88
N ARG A 254 5.81 6.97 7.22
CA ARG A 254 6.85 6.63 8.20
C ARG A 254 8.28 6.78 7.64
N GLY A 255 8.45 6.89 6.34
CA GLY A 255 9.76 6.93 5.69
C GLY A 255 10.34 5.55 5.37
N CYS A 256 9.52 4.48 5.38
CA CYS A 256 9.95 3.13 5.07
C CYS A 256 10.28 2.96 3.58
N HIS A 257 11.10 1.95 3.28
CA HIS A 257 11.39 1.49 1.93
C HIS A 257 10.39 0.39 1.54
N ILE A 258 9.50 0.67 0.60
CA ILE A 258 8.45 -0.25 0.18
C ILE A 258 8.85 -0.96 -1.10
N THR A 259 8.89 -2.30 -1.06
CA THR A 259 9.15 -3.15 -2.23
C THR A 259 7.86 -3.81 -2.69
N PHE A 260 7.43 -3.51 -3.92
CA PHE A 260 6.26 -4.12 -4.54
C PHE A 260 6.63 -5.45 -5.17
N LEU A 261 5.89 -6.52 -4.83
CA LEU A 261 6.12 -7.83 -5.42
C LEU A 261 5.80 -7.84 -6.93
N GLY A 262 4.80 -7.09 -7.37
CA GLY A 262 4.46 -6.81 -8.76
C GLY A 262 4.01 -8.02 -9.59
N ARG A 263 3.83 -9.17 -8.96
CA ARG A 263 3.45 -10.45 -9.61
C ARG A 263 2.63 -11.32 -8.68
N VAL A 264 1.98 -12.32 -9.25
CA VAL A 264 1.24 -13.33 -8.45
C VAL A 264 2.18 -13.98 -7.43
N PRO A 265 1.84 -13.92 -6.12
CA PRO A 265 2.71 -14.45 -5.07
C PRO A 265 2.76 -15.98 -5.08
N SER A 266 3.82 -16.55 -5.68
CA SER A 266 4.15 -17.97 -5.48
C SER A 266 4.97 -18.16 -4.20
N PRO A 267 4.88 -19.31 -3.51
CA PRO A 267 5.62 -19.53 -2.26
C PRO A 267 7.13 -19.29 -2.37
N ALA A 268 7.75 -19.69 -3.49
CA ALA A 268 9.19 -19.51 -3.70
C ALA A 268 9.56 -18.04 -3.87
N VAL A 269 8.79 -17.29 -4.65
CA VAL A 269 9.01 -15.85 -4.87
C VAL A 269 8.81 -15.05 -3.58
N VAL A 270 7.76 -15.35 -2.82
CA VAL A 270 7.46 -14.68 -1.55
C VAL A 270 8.56 -14.92 -0.52
N LEU A 271 9.05 -16.19 -0.38
CA LEU A 271 10.15 -16.50 0.54
C LEU A 271 11.43 -15.78 0.15
N LYS A 272 11.74 -15.70 -1.17
CA LYS A 272 12.90 -14.96 -1.66
C LYS A 272 12.77 -13.46 -1.34
N ALA A 273 11.59 -12.87 -1.59
CA ALA A 273 11.33 -11.48 -1.30
C ALA A 273 11.44 -11.17 0.21
N PHE A 274 10.92 -12.02 1.08
CA PHE A 274 11.11 -11.87 2.54
C PHE A 274 12.57 -11.94 2.96
N ALA A 275 13.35 -12.85 2.37
CA ALA A 275 14.78 -12.97 2.69
C ALA A 275 15.58 -11.73 2.28
N GLU A 276 15.20 -11.07 1.17
CA GLU A 276 15.86 -9.85 0.68
C GLU A 276 15.39 -8.59 1.41
N VAL A 277 14.06 -8.42 1.59
CA VAL A 277 13.48 -7.22 2.20
C VAL A 277 13.60 -7.22 3.71
N ARG A 278 13.53 -8.40 4.37
CA ARG A 278 13.58 -8.60 5.83
C ARG A 278 12.61 -7.69 6.59
N PRO A 279 11.30 -7.72 6.28
CA PRO A 279 10.36 -6.77 6.84
C PRO A 279 10.15 -6.99 8.34
N GLN A 280 10.06 -5.89 9.10
CA GLN A 280 9.69 -5.93 10.52
C GLN A 280 8.18 -6.02 10.72
N LEU A 281 7.40 -5.54 9.75
CA LEU A 281 5.94 -5.64 9.69
C LEU A 281 5.54 -6.33 8.39
N VAL A 282 4.65 -7.30 8.51
CA VAL A 282 4.01 -7.94 7.35
C VAL A 282 2.50 -7.83 7.48
N ILE A 283 1.87 -7.32 6.43
CA ILE A 283 0.42 -7.24 6.28
C ILE A 283 -0.01 -8.40 5.37
N THR A 284 -1.02 -9.15 5.76
CA THR A 284 -1.40 -10.33 4.98
C THR A 284 -2.87 -10.73 5.18
N VAL A 285 -3.32 -11.65 4.33
CA VAL A 285 -4.62 -12.32 4.47
C VAL A 285 -4.43 -13.74 5.01
N PRO A 286 -5.46 -14.35 5.64
CA PRO A 286 -5.36 -15.68 6.25
C PRO A 286 -4.80 -16.76 5.32
N LEU A 287 -5.17 -16.72 4.04
CA LEU A 287 -4.76 -17.71 3.04
C LEU A 287 -3.24 -17.90 2.98
N VAL A 288 -2.45 -16.85 3.12
CA VAL A 288 -0.98 -16.92 3.02
C VAL A 288 -0.40 -17.68 4.20
N ILE A 289 -0.72 -17.26 5.42
CA ILE A 289 -0.20 -17.92 6.63
C ILE A 289 -0.77 -19.32 6.81
N GLU A 290 -2.02 -19.55 6.43
CA GLU A 290 -2.64 -20.87 6.48
C GLU A 290 -1.96 -21.87 5.53
N LYS A 291 -1.62 -21.46 4.30
CA LYS A 291 -0.86 -22.32 3.37
C LYS A 291 0.50 -22.71 3.96
N ILE A 292 1.20 -21.78 4.62
CA ILE A 292 2.49 -22.05 5.25
C ILE A 292 2.30 -23.02 6.42
N VAL A 293 1.37 -22.74 7.33
CA VAL A 293 1.16 -23.50 8.56
C VAL A 293 0.58 -24.89 8.24
N LYS A 294 -0.50 -24.97 7.47
CA LYS A 294 -1.17 -26.25 7.11
C LYS A 294 -0.31 -27.10 6.18
N GLY A 295 0.44 -26.48 5.27
CA GLY A 295 1.27 -27.20 4.30
C GLY A 295 2.62 -27.65 4.83
N LYS A 296 3.27 -26.90 5.72
CA LYS A 296 4.66 -27.17 6.14
C LYS A 296 4.84 -27.46 7.63
N VAL A 297 4.01 -26.91 8.50
CA VAL A 297 4.22 -26.98 9.95
C VAL A 297 3.35 -28.07 10.58
N LEU A 298 2.04 -28.00 10.41
CA LEU A 298 1.10 -28.95 11.02
C LEU A 298 1.38 -30.42 10.66
N PRO A 299 1.69 -30.80 9.40
CA PRO A 299 1.99 -32.19 9.08
C PRO A 299 3.17 -32.74 9.87
N LYS A 300 4.22 -31.93 10.09
CA LYS A 300 5.39 -32.35 10.88
C LYS A 300 5.06 -32.53 12.36
N LEU A 301 4.24 -31.61 12.94
CA LEU A 301 3.83 -31.68 14.34
C LEU A 301 2.84 -32.82 14.64
N ARG A 302 2.13 -33.33 13.61
CA ARG A 302 1.13 -34.40 13.75
C ARG A 302 1.68 -35.80 13.65
N THR A 303 2.98 -35.98 13.35
CA THR A 303 3.59 -37.32 13.29
C THR A 303 3.50 -37.99 14.67
N PRO A 304 3.39 -39.35 14.72
CA PRO A 304 3.30 -40.11 15.99
C PRO A 304 4.44 -39.78 16.95
N LEU A 305 5.68 -39.76 16.43
CA LEU A 305 6.86 -39.41 17.22
C LEU A 305 6.75 -38.00 17.80
N MET A 306 6.36 -37.01 17.01
CA MET A 306 6.26 -35.64 17.43
C MET A 306 5.16 -35.46 18.49
N ARG A 307 4.05 -36.19 18.39
CA ARG A 307 3.00 -36.19 19.43
C ARG A 307 3.51 -36.66 20.80
N VAL A 308 4.34 -37.70 20.82
CA VAL A 308 4.97 -38.21 22.06
C VAL A 308 5.93 -37.13 22.61
N LEU A 309 6.78 -36.54 21.76
CA LEU A 309 7.74 -35.52 22.17
C LEU A 309 7.05 -34.27 22.71
N LEU A 310 5.93 -33.87 22.11
CA LEU A 310 5.12 -32.71 22.56
C LEU A 310 4.36 -32.97 23.87
N ALA A 311 4.20 -34.25 24.29
CA ALA A 311 3.61 -34.57 25.60
C ALA A 311 4.58 -34.38 26.75
N ILE A 312 5.90 -34.31 26.48
CA ILE A 312 6.95 -34.13 27.50
C ILE A 312 7.15 -32.65 27.81
N PRO A 313 6.88 -32.17 29.04
CA PRO A 313 7.18 -30.82 29.46
C PRO A 313 8.67 -30.46 29.23
N GLY A 314 8.97 -29.23 28.85
CA GLY A 314 10.33 -28.81 28.49
C GLY A 314 10.72 -29.13 27.05
N LEU A 315 10.54 -30.37 26.59
CA LEU A 315 10.82 -30.75 25.22
C LEU A 315 9.82 -30.09 24.24
N ARG A 316 8.56 -30.04 24.66
CA ARG A 316 7.51 -29.28 23.96
C ARG A 316 7.90 -27.83 23.73
N ASP A 317 8.43 -27.14 24.75
CA ASP A 317 8.76 -25.73 24.66
C ASP A 317 9.97 -25.50 23.73
N ILE A 318 10.94 -26.42 23.73
CA ILE A 318 12.07 -26.42 22.79
C ILE A 318 11.56 -26.60 21.35
N ILE A 319 10.65 -27.54 21.11
CA ILE A 319 10.08 -27.80 19.77
C ILE A 319 9.31 -26.57 19.28
N TYR A 320 8.44 -25.99 20.12
CA TYR A 320 7.67 -24.79 19.78
C TYR A 320 8.56 -23.57 19.51
N SER A 321 9.63 -23.40 20.29
CA SER A 321 10.62 -22.33 20.06
C SER A 321 11.32 -22.52 18.71
N LYS A 322 11.68 -23.76 18.35
CA LYS A 322 12.29 -24.08 17.05
C LYS A 322 11.31 -23.80 15.89
N VAL A 323 10.05 -24.19 16.04
CA VAL A 323 9.00 -23.90 15.03
C VAL A 323 8.80 -22.41 14.87
N ARG A 324 8.72 -21.65 15.99
CA ARG A 324 8.64 -20.19 15.97
C ARG A 324 9.80 -19.57 15.19
N LYS A 325 11.03 -20.00 15.51
CA LYS A 325 12.23 -19.49 14.83
C LYS A 325 12.17 -19.77 13.33
N GLN A 326 11.83 -21.00 12.92
CA GLN A 326 11.72 -21.35 11.50
C GLN A 326 10.67 -20.50 10.76
N LEU A 327 9.54 -20.18 11.42
CA LEU A 327 8.54 -19.28 10.84
C LEU A 327 9.06 -17.85 10.74
N LEU A 328 9.73 -17.34 11.78
CA LEU A 328 10.32 -15.98 11.74
C LEU A 328 11.37 -15.90 10.62
N ASP A 329 12.23 -16.91 10.50
CA ASP A 329 13.25 -17.00 9.43
C ASP A 329 12.59 -17.00 8.03
N ALA A 330 11.43 -17.65 7.87
CA ALA A 330 10.68 -17.66 6.61
C ALA A 330 10.12 -16.28 6.24
N PHE A 331 9.93 -15.38 7.21
CA PHE A 331 9.55 -13.98 7.01
C PHE A 331 10.77 -13.03 6.97
N GLY A 332 11.98 -13.54 6.79
CA GLY A 332 13.20 -12.72 6.69
C GLY A 332 13.98 -12.55 8.00
N GLY A 333 13.48 -13.08 9.12
CA GLY A 333 14.17 -13.12 10.41
C GLY A 333 13.94 -11.91 11.34
N ASP A 334 13.54 -10.75 10.80
CA ASP A 334 13.39 -9.50 11.55
C ASP A 334 11.94 -9.16 11.91
N LEU A 335 11.00 -10.07 11.65
CA LEU A 335 9.56 -9.84 11.86
C LEU A 335 9.24 -9.55 13.33
N LYS A 336 8.69 -8.38 13.60
CA LYS A 336 8.16 -7.96 14.91
C LYS A 336 6.67 -8.17 15.03
N GLN A 337 5.94 -8.07 13.89
CA GLN A 337 4.50 -8.28 13.87
C GLN A 337 4.00 -8.70 12.49
N LEU A 338 3.10 -9.70 12.49
CA LEU A 338 2.28 -10.09 11.36
C LEU A 338 0.83 -9.62 11.62
N ILE A 339 0.29 -8.76 10.77
CA ILE A 339 -1.12 -8.34 10.85
C ILE A 339 -1.91 -9.12 9.81
N ILE A 340 -2.95 -9.81 10.26
CA ILE A 340 -3.82 -10.66 9.44
C ILE A 340 -5.21 -10.01 9.38
N GLY A 341 -5.71 -9.74 8.20
CA GLY A 341 -7.01 -9.12 7.98
C GLY A 341 -7.70 -9.59 6.71
N GLY A 342 -8.88 -9.04 6.43
CA GLY A 342 -9.63 -9.29 5.20
C GLY A 342 -10.51 -10.55 5.21
N ALA A 343 -10.23 -11.54 6.09
CA ALA A 343 -11.06 -12.73 6.28
C ALA A 343 -10.80 -13.36 7.66
N ALA A 344 -11.63 -14.33 8.07
CA ALA A 344 -11.44 -15.05 9.32
C ALA A 344 -10.25 -16.03 9.22
N LEU A 345 -9.37 -16.01 10.23
CA LEU A 345 -8.30 -16.97 10.37
C LEU A 345 -8.83 -18.31 10.92
N SER A 346 -8.36 -19.43 10.38
CA SER A 346 -8.69 -20.77 10.87
C SER A 346 -8.30 -20.91 12.35
N SER A 347 -9.24 -21.36 13.19
CA SER A 347 -9.02 -21.55 14.64
C SER A 347 -7.85 -22.48 14.97
N GLU A 348 -7.59 -23.49 14.12
CA GLU A 348 -6.46 -24.39 14.26
C GLU A 348 -5.12 -23.66 14.06
N VAL A 349 -5.05 -22.80 13.05
CA VAL A 349 -3.83 -22.01 12.74
C VAL A 349 -3.62 -20.99 13.84
N GLU A 350 -4.68 -20.28 14.25
CA GLU A 350 -4.62 -19.35 15.38
C GLU A 350 -4.10 -20.02 16.66
N ALA A 351 -4.66 -21.18 17.01
CA ALA A 351 -4.25 -21.93 18.20
C ALA A 351 -2.77 -22.31 18.15
N LEU A 352 -2.26 -22.75 16.99
CA LEU A 352 -0.83 -23.06 16.83
C LEU A 352 0.03 -21.81 16.98
N LEU A 353 -0.29 -20.73 16.25
CA LEU A 353 0.49 -19.48 16.30
C LEU A 353 0.58 -18.92 17.72
N ARG A 354 -0.51 -18.99 18.50
CA ARG A 354 -0.51 -18.61 19.91
C ARG A 354 0.36 -19.53 20.77
N ARG A 355 0.27 -20.86 20.57
CA ARG A 355 1.10 -21.83 21.32
C ARG A 355 2.59 -21.60 21.13
N ILE A 356 3.01 -21.31 19.90
CA ILE A 356 4.43 -21.02 19.62
C ILE A 356 4.81 -19.56 19.91
N LYS A 357 3.88 -18.74 20.43
CA LYS A 357 4.06 -17.32 20.71
C LYS A 357 4.56 -16.54 19.48
N PHE A 358 4.01 -16.85 18.30
CA PHE A 358 4.31 -16.12 17.08
C PHE A 358 3.72 -14.71 17.15
N PRO A 359 4.42 -13.64 16.72
CA PRO A 359 3.95 -12.26 16.86
C PRO A 359 2.91 -11.93 15.78
N PHE A 360 1.67 -12.34 15.94
CA PHE A 360 0.57 -12.05 15.02
C PHE A 360 -0.61 -11.38 15.70
N THR A 361 -1.31 -10.56 14.93
CA THR A 361 -2.56 -9.90 15.30
C THR A 361 -3.59 -10.14 14.22
N ILE A 362 -4.85 -10.30 14.62
CA ILE A 362 -5.99 -10.30 13.71
C ILE A 362 -6.66 -8.93 13.83
N GLY A 363 -6.73 -8.20 12.70
CA GLY A 363 -7.47 -6.94 12.59
C GLY A 363 -8.77 -7.14 11.82
N TYR A 364 -9.76 -6.29 12.09
CA TYR A 364 -10.99 -6.22 11.31
C TYR A 364 -11.15 -4.82 10.70
N GLY A 365 -11.66 -4.80 9.48
CA GLY A 365 -11.92 -3.57 8.76
C GLY A 365 -12.80 -3.78 7.55
N MET A 366 -13.21 -2.67 6.94
CA MET A 366 -14.03 -2.62 5.74
C MET A 366 -13.70 -1.36 4.94
N THR A 367 -13.93 -1.38 3.64
CA THR A 367 -13.58 -0.26 2.74
C THR A 367 -14.19 1.06 3.20
N GLU A 368 -15.43 1.04 3.68
CA GLU A 368 -16.18 2.20 4.15
C GLU A 368 -15.55 2.86 5.40
N CYS A 369 -14.66 2.15 6.10
CA CYS A 369 -13.93 2.65 7.28
C CYS A 369 -12.45 3.03 6.99
N ALA A 370 -12.01 2.99 5.76
CA ALA A 370 -10.72 3.46 5.23
C ALA A 370 -9.41 2.81 5.77
N PRO A 371 -9.24 1.53 6.05
CA PRO A 371 -10.24 0.46 6.20
C PRO A 371 -10.42 -0.04 7.64
N LEU A 372 -9.51 0.31 8.61
CA LEU A 372 -9.37 -0.37 9.91
C LEU A 372 -10.45 0.06 10.90
N VAL A 373 -11.08 -0.93 11.53
CA VAL A 373 -12.07 -0.73 12.59
C VAL A 373 -11.53 -1.19 13.95
N THR A 374 -10.90 -2.37 13.98
CA THR A 374 -10.36 -2.92 15.23
C THR A 374 -8.94 -3.43 15.08
N TYR A 375 -8.17 -3.25 16.14
CA TYR A 375 -6.79 -3.70 16.26
C TYR A 375 -6.42 -3.89 17.72
N GLU A 376 -5.47 -4.76 17.99
CA GLU A 376 -4.80 -4.87 19.27
C GLU A 376 -3.39 -5.40 19.10
N TRP A 377 -2.47 -5.00 19.97
CA TRP A 377 -1.10 -5.52 19.97
C TRP A 377 -1.09 -7.03 20.20
N TRP A 378 -0.29 -7.76 19.46
CA TRP A 378 -0.29 -9.22 19.44
C TRP A 378 -0.13 -9.89 20.83
N ALA A 379 0.61 -9.28 21.75
CA ALA A 379 0.87 -9.83 23.08
C ALA A 379 -0.34 -9.71 24.02
N THR A 380 -1.27 -8.79 23.76
CA THR A 380 -2.46 -8.52 24.56
C THR A 380 -3.75 -9.00 23.90
N GLN A 381 -3.71 -9.31 22.61
CA GLN A 381 -4.90 -9.73 21.86
C GLN A 381 -5.48 -11.04 22.40
N ARG A 382 -6.77 -11.02 22.72
CA ARG A 382 -7.51 -12.19 23.18
C ARG A 382 -7.71 -13.21 22.05
N PRO A 383 -7.74 -14.52 22.36
CA PRO A 383 -8.12 -15.54 21.38
C PRO A 383 -9.49 -15.27 20.76
N HIS A 384 -9.64 -15.56 19.47
CA HIS A 384 -10.88 -15.40 18.70
C HIS A 384 -11.44 -13.96 18.72
N SER A 385 -10.57 -12.97 18.89
CA SER A 385 -10.91 -11.55 18.85
C SER A 385 -10.17 -10.85 17.69
N CYS A 386 -10.80 -9.85 17.09
CA CYS A 386 -10.16 -8.94 16.15
C CYS A 386 -9.54 -7.71 16.83
N GLY A 387 -9.47 -7.69 18.17
CA GLY A 387 -8.94 -6.56 18.93
C GLY A 387 -10.02 -5.59 19.40
N ARG A 388 -9.58 -4.43 19.85
CA ARG A 388 -10.42 -3.33 20.34
C ARG A 388 -10.74 -2.36 19.22
N LEU A 389 -11.79 -1.56 19.38
CA LEU A 389 -12.10 -0.44 18.51
C LEU A 389 -10.88 0.50 18.45
N CYS A 390 -10.52 0.92 17.24
CA CYS A 390 -9.43 1.87 17.04
C CYS A 390 -9.85 3.28 17.47
N ASP A 391 -8.91 4.06 17.98
CA ASP A 391 -9.17 5.44 18.37
C ASP A 391 -9.57 6.26 17.13
N GLY A 392 -10.67 7.00 17.24
CA GLY A 392 -11.21 7.85 16.18
C GLY A 392 -12.19 7.15 15.22
N MET A 393 -12.63 5.94 15.59
CA MET A 393 -13.68 5.18 14.87
C MET A 393 -15.02 5.26 15.61
#